data_1508277db49dc3cd55b4990a86e44676
#
_entry.id   1508277db49dc3cd55b4990a86e44676
#
_cell.length_a   1.000
_cell.length_b   1.000
_cell.length_c   1.000
_cell.angle_alpha   90.00
_cell.angle_beta   90.00
_cell.angle_gamma   90.00
#
_symmetry.space_group_name_H-M   'P 1'
#
loop_
_entity.id
_entity.type
_entity.pdbx_description
1 polymer ?
#
loop_
_entity_poly.entity_id
_entity_poly.type
_entity_poly.pdbx_seq_one_letter_code
_entity_poly.pdbx_strand_id
1 'polypeptide(L)'
;MTEQKKALITGLTGQDGSYLAEFLLSKGYEVHGLIRRASTFNTGRIEHIYVDAHEPGAQLFLHYGDLSDSEQLTNIIVNIKPDEVYHLGAQSHVRMSFDMPEYTGNVTGLGTTRILEAIRRSSNSIRFYQASSSEMFGGINPPQNEGTCFIPRSPYACAKVYAHWMVKNYREGYNLFAVNGILFNHESPRRGETFVTRKITRGLAGIFAKKTRYLYLGNLDAKRDWGYSPEYVEAMWKMLQAKTPDDFVIGTGETHSVREFLETACSYVDLDMTEHVRFDEKYFRPTEVDVLIADAGKAARMLKWTPQIKFEELVKIMIDADFRASGLIPPGEGDAIITKKFPKRWWTKD
;
A
#
# COMPACT_ATOMS: atom_id res chain seq x y z
N MET A 1 -29.62 -16.87 -7.21
CA MET A 1 -28.84 -15.69 -6.81
C MET A 1 -27.45 -16.18 -6.50
N THR A 2 -26.41 -15.68 -7.14
CA THR A 2 -25.02 -15.99 -6.74
C THR A 2 -24.82 -15.45 -5.32
N GLU A 3 -24.31 -16.26 -4.42
CA GLU A 3 -24.00 -15.87 -3.04
C GLU A 3 -23.03 -14.69 -3.06
N GLN A 4 -23.26 -13.68 -2.22
CA GLN A 4 -22.41 -12.49 -2.14
C GLN A 4 -21.04 -12.90 -1.61
N LYS A 5 -19.97 -12.56 -2.35
CA LYS A 5 -18.60 -12.86 -1.90
C LYS A 5 -18.20 -12.05 -0.68
N LYS A 6 -17.46 -12.69 0.23
CA LYS A 6 -16.89 -12.08 1.43
C LYS A 6 -15.39 -11.88 1.30
N ALA A 7 -14.92 -10.71 1.64
CA ALA A 7 -13.48 -10.40 1.67
C ALA A 7 -13.04 -9.94 3.05
N LEU A 8 -11.93 -10.48 3.55
CA LEU A 8 -11.27 -10.02 4.76
C LEU A 8 -10.01 -9.22 4.39
N ILE A 9 -9.93 -7.97 4.86
CA ILE A 9 -8.78 -7.08 4.65
C ILE A 9 -8.07 -6.84 5.98
N THR A 10 -6.81 -7.23 6.11
CA THR A 10 -5.96 -6.74 7.21
C THR A 10 -5.27 -5.45 6.79
N GLY A 11 -5.09 -4.51 7.73
CA GLY A 11 -4.57 -3.20 7.39
C GLY A 11 -5.58 -2.29 6.66
N LEU A 12 -6.87 -2.51 6.90
CA LEU A 12 -7.99 -1.80 6.29
C LEU A 12 -7.87 -0.27 6.36
N THR A 13 -7.40 0.27 7.48
CA THR A 13 -7.28 1.73 7.71
C THR A 13 -6.04 2.37 7.07
N GLY A 14 -5.21 1.56 6.39
CA GLY A 14 -4.08 2.03 5.59
C GLY A 14 -4.51 2.64 4.25
N GLN A 15 -3.53 3.16 3.50
CA GLN A 15 -3.75 3.67 2.15
C GLN A 15 -4.47 2.63 1.28
N ASP A 16 -3.81 1.51 1.04
CA ASP A 16 -4.29 0.47 0.11
C ASP A 16 -5.54 -0.23 0.64
N GLY A 17 -5.59 -0.47 1.96
CA GLY A 17 -6.76 -1.09 2.60
C GLY A 17 -8.03 -0.27 2.43
N SER A 18 -7.95 1.05 2.54
CA SER A 18 -9.10 1.94 2.36
C SER A 18 -9.58 1.98 0.91
N TYR A 19 -8.67 2.05 -0.07
CA TYR A 19 -9.03 1.96 -1.48
C TYR A 19 -9.58 0.57 -1.84
N LEU A 20 -8.96 -0.50 -1.33
CA LEU A 20 -9.41 -1.87 -1.60
C LEU A 20 -10.83 -2.10 -1.05
N ALA A 21 -11.14 -1.55 0.12
CA ALA A 21 -12.50 -1.62 0.66
C ALA A 21 -13.52 -0.97 -0.28
N GLU A 22 -13.28 0.25 -0.74
CA GLU A 22 -14.15 0.94 -1.71
C GLU A 22 -14.28 0.14 -3.01
N PHE A 23 -13.16 -0.40 -3.51
CA PHE A 23 -13.16 -1.19 -4.72
C PHE A 23 -14.01 -2.46 -4.60
N LEU A 24 -13.85 -3.21 -3.52
CA LEU A 24 -14.61 -4.43 -3.29
C LEU A 24 -16.09 -4.15 -3.03
N LEU A 25 -16.42 -3.09 -2.28
CA LEU A 25 -17.79 -2.63 -2.10
C LEU A 25 -18.43 -2.28 -3.45
N SER A 26 -17.73 -1.57 -4.34
CA SER A 26 -18.21 -1.24 -5.67
C SER A 26 -18.47 -2.47 -6.55
N LYS A 27 -17.85 -3.61 -6.23
CA LYS A 27 -18.06 -4.91 -6.88
C LYS A 27 -19.13 -5.77 -6.19
N GLY A 28 -19.77 -5.26 -5.14
CA GLY A 28 -20.84 -5.96 -4.43
C GLY A 28 -20.35 -7.00 -3.39
N TYR A 29 -19.09 -6.90 -2.93
CA TYR A 29 -18.60 -7.74 -1.84
C TYR A 29 -19.15 -7.30 -0.49
N GLU A 30 -19.32 -8.25 0.43
CA GLU A 30 -19.35 -8.01 1.86
C GLU A 30 -17.88 -7.90 2.34
N VAL A 31 -17.49 -6.75 2.91
CA VAL A 31 -16.12 -6.44 3.27
C VAL A 31 -15.95 -6.49 4.79
N HIS A 32 -14.99 -7.27 5.26
CA HIS A 32 -14.59 -7.36 6.65
C HIS A 32 -13.19 -6.78 6.81
N GLY A 33 -13.01 -5.87 7.76
CA GLY A 33 -11.73 -5.24 8.02
C GLY A 33 -11.16 -5.57 9.38
N LEU A 34 -9.91 -6.06 9.42
CA LEU A 34 -9.17 -6.18 10.68
C LEU A 34 -8.56 -4.84 11.03
N ILE A 35 -8.91 -4.29 12.20
CA ILE A 35 -8.39 -3.05 12.76
C ILE A 35 -7.77 -3.30 14.14
N ARG A 36 -6.68 -2.59 14.44
CA ARG A 36 -6.10 -2.65 15.78
C ARG A 36 -6.92 -1.77 16.74
N ARG A 37 -7.11 -2.28 17.96
CA ARG A 37 -7.71 -1.47 19.01
C ARG A 37 -6.72 -0.39 19.45
N ALA A 38 -7.13 0.86 19.34
CA ALA A 38 -6.37 2.02 19.76
C ALA A 38 -7.27 2.96 20.58
N SER A 39 -6.68 3.77 21.45
CA SER A 39 -7.41 4.78 22.23
C SER A 39 -7.86 5.97 21.36
N THR A 40 -7.23 6.16 20.19
CA THR A 40 -7.61 7.15 19.19
C THR A 40 -8.12 6.45 17.94
N PHE A 41 -9.14 7.03 17.31
CA PHE A 41 -9.66 6.49 16.04
C PHE A 41 -8.63 6.72 14.93
N ASN A 42 -8.33 5.65 14.17
CA ASN A 42 -7.49 5.70 12.98
C ASN A 42 -8.30 5.38 11.70
N THR A 43 -9.61 5.61 11.76
CA THR A 43 -10.60 5.24 10.74
C THR A 43 -10.85 6.32 9.69
N GLY A 44 -10.22 7.48 9.78
CA GLY A 44 -10.51 8.64 8.91
C GLY A 44 -10.48 8.35 7.40
N ARG A 45 -9.72 7.31 6.95
CA ARG A 45 -9.71 6.90 5.54
C ARG A 45 -10.90 6.04 5.11
N ILE A 46 -11.71 5.57 6.06
CA ILE A 46 -12.85 4.66 5.78
C ILE A 46 -14.18 5.19 6.34
N GLU A 47 -14.19 6.30 7.05
CA GLU A 47 -15.41 6.88 7.66
C GLU A 47 -16.51 7.14 6.63
N HIS A 48 -16.14 7.58 5.43
CA HIS A 48 -17.08 7.91 4.37
C HIS A 48 -17.78 6.68 3.73
N ILE A 49 -17.27 5.47 3.97
CA ILE A 49 -17.87 4.20 3.50
C ILE A 49 -18.43 3.35 4.64
N TYR A 50 -18.23 3.78 5.88
CA TYR A 50 -18.70 3.04 7.04
C TYR A 50 -20.16 3.37 7.34
N VAL A 51 -20.97 2.33 7.42
CA VAL A 51 -22.34 2.36 7.91
C VAL A 51 -22.39 1.44 9.13
N ASP A 52 -23.08 1.88 10.20
CA ASP A 52 -23.19 1.06 11.42
C ASP A 52 -23.77 -0.32 11.07
N ALA A 53 -23.18 -1.37 11.65
CA ALA A 53 -23.56 -2.75 11.35
C ALA A 53 -25.04 -3.09 11.70
N HIS A 54 -25.71 -2.27 12.52
CA HIS A 54 -27.12 -2.44 12.86
C HIS A 54 -28.06 -1.78 11.83
N GLU A 55 -27.52 -0.98 10.91
CA GLU A 55 -28.29 -0.30 9.89
C GLU A 55 -28.48 -1.18 8.63
N PRO A 56 -29.68 -1.14 8.00
CA PRO A 56 -29.90 -1.82 6.73
C PRO A 56 -28.92 -1.36 5.65
N GLY A 57 -28.29 -2.32 4.96
CA GLY A 57 -27.36 -2.03 3.86
C GLY A 57 -25.90 -1.89 4.29
N ALA A 58 -25.56 -2.11 5.56
CA ALA A 58 -24.17 -2.23 5.98
C ALA A 58 -23.47 -3.36 5.22
N GLN A 59 -22.33 -3.03 4.58
CA GLN A 59 -21.52 -3.98 3.82
C GLN A 59 -20.06 -3.95 4.23
N LEU A 60 -19.67 -3.07 5.15
CA LEU A 60 -18.34 -2.97 5.75
C LEU A 60 -18.42 -3.25 7.24
N PHE A 61 -17.77 -4.34 7.68
CA PHE A 61 -17.76 -4.81 9.06
C PHE A 61 -16.37 -4.74 9.65
N LEU A 62 -16.23 -4.13 10.83
CA LEU A 62 -14.93 -3.93 11.49
C LEU A 62 -14.74 -4.97 12.61
N HIS A 63 -13.58 -5.61 12.61
CA HIS A 63 -13.17 -6.59 13.62
C HIS A 63 -11.90 -6.10 14.31
N TYR A 64 -11.91 -6.04 15.64
CA TYR A 64 -10.70 -5.76 16.40
C TYR A 64 -9.81 -7.00 16.43
N GLY A 65 -8.51 -6.81 16.16
CA GLY A 65 -7.52 -7.87 16.23
C GLY A 65 -6.10 -7.37 15.98
N ASP A 66 -5.14 -8.20 16.37
CA ASP A 66 -3.71 -7.93 16.17
C ASP A 66 -3.04 -9.08 15.41
N LEU A 67 -2.12 -8.77 14.52
CA LEU A 67 -1.36 -9.76 13.75
C LEU A 67 -0.41 -10.61 14.62
N SER A 68 -0.20 -10.21 15.87
CA SER A 68 0.55 -10.99 16.87
C SER A 68 -0.30 -12.02 17.61
N ASP A 69 -1.64 -12.00 17.47
CA ASP A 69 -2.57 -12.88 18.17
C ASP A 69 -3.15 -13.96 17.24
N SER A 70 -2.59 -15.18 17.34
CA SER A 70 -2.97 -16.31 16.50
C SER A 70 -4.40 -16.80 16.76
N GLU A 71 -4.86 -16.77 18.00
CA GLU A 71 -6.19 -17.27 18.37
C GLU A 71 -7.27 -16.34 17.83
N GLN A 72 -7.10 -15.03 18.04
CA GLN A 72 -8.05 -14.04 17.57
C GLN A 72 -8.16 -14.04 16.03
N LEU A 73 -7.04 -14.13 15.31
CA LEU A 73 -7.04 -14.25 13.85
C LEU A 73 -7.77 -15.51 13.37
N THR A 74 -7.54 -16.62 14.03
CA THR A 74 -8.23 -17.89 13.70
C THR A 74 -9.74 -17.76 13.91
N ASN A 75 -10.17 -17.23 15.05
CA ASN A 75 -11.58 -17.02 15.36
C ASN A 75 -12.27 -16.10 14.35
N ILE A 76 -11.62 -15.02 13.95
CA ILE A 76 -12.13 -14.08 12.94
C ILE A 76 -12.33 -14.82 11.59
N ILE A 77 -11.33 -15.55 11.11
CA ILE A 77 -11.41 -16.26 9.81
C ILE A 77 -12.47 -17.35 9.84
N VAL A 78 -12.54 -18.13 10.93
CA VAL A 78 -13.53 -19.22 11.08
C VAL A 78 -14.96 -18.68 11.15
N ASN A 79 -15.18 -17.55 11.81
CA ASN A 79 -16.50 -16.95 11.96
C ASN A 79 -16.99 -16.26 10.67
N ILE A 80 -16.11 -15.53 9.97
CA ILE A 80 -16.44 -14.81 8.74
C ILE A 80 -16.58 -15.78 7.57
N LYS A 81 -15.70 -16.78 7.47
CA LYS A 81 -15.55 -17.69 6.32
C LYS A 81 -15.40 -16.91 5.01
N PRO A 82 -14.35 -16.04 4.89
CA PRO A 82 -14.17 -15.23 3.72
C PRO A 82 -13.84 -16.07 2.49
N ASP A 83 -14.27 -15.64 1.30
CA ASP A 83 -13.83 -16.21 0.03
C ASP A 83 -12.41 -15.75 -0.32
N GLU A 84 -12.09 -14.51 0.07
CA GLU A 84 -10.83 -13.85 -0.26
C GLU A 84 -10.24 -13.15 0.98
N VAL A 85 -8.94 -13.31 1.20
CA VAL A 85 -8.19 -12.63 2.26
C VAL A 85 -7.10 -11.78 1.64
N TYR A 86 -7.14 -10.47 1.90
CA TYR A 86 -6.13 -9.51 1.47
C TYR A 86 -5.29 -9.10 2.67
N HIS A 87 -4.07 -9.61 2.73
CA HIS A 87 -3.16 -9.33 3.83
C HIS A 87 -2.25 -8.14 3.52
N LEU A 88 -2.71 -6.94 3.93
CA LEU A 88 -1.99 -5.67 3.77
C LEU A 88 -1.39 -5.17 5.09
N GLY A 89 -1.81 -5.75 6.21
CA GLY A 89 -1.36 -5.36 7.54
C GLY A 89 0.12 -5.66 7.76
N ALA A 90 0.88 -4.66 8.19
CA ALA A 90 2.31 -4.77 8.48
C ALA A 90 2.79 -3.59 9.35
N GLN A 91 3.96 -3.72 9.97
CA GLN A 91 4.78 -2.57 10.32
C GLN A 91 5.53 -2.17 9.04
N SER A 92 5.04 -1.16 8.32
CA SER A 92 5.46 -0.85 6.94
C SER A 92 6.48 0.28 6.81
N HIS A 93 6.83 0.97 7.91
CA HIS A 93 7.77 2.07 7.87
C HIS A 93 9.22 1.54 7.95
N VAL A 94 9.94 1.56 6.82
CA VAL A 94 11.28 0.97 6.70
C VAL A 94 12.26 1.53 7.74
N ARG A 95 12.33 2.87 7.91
CA ARG A 95 13.26 3.46 8.90
C ARG A 95 12.95 3.00 10.32
N MET A 96 11.68 2.95 10.71
CA MET A 96 11.27 2.48 12.04
C MET A 96 11.58 1.01 12.29
N SER A 97 11.70 0.19 11.24
CA SER A 97 12.05 -1.22 11.41
C SER A 97 13.44 -1.44 12.03
N PHE A 98 14.36 -0.50 11.86
CA PHE A 98 15.67 -0.55 12.51
C PHE A 98 15.59 -0.30 14.02
N ASP A 99 14.64 0.51 14.45
CA ASP A 99 14.43 0.82 15.88
C ASP A 99 13.59 -0.27 16.58
N MET A 100 12.78 -1.04 15.80
CA MET A 100 11.85 -2.04 16.31
C MET A 100 11.92 -3.35 15.50
N PRO A 101 13.09 -4.02 15.38
CA PRO A 101 13.27 -5.17 14.49
C PRO A 101 12.45 -6.39 14.91
N GLU A 102 12.36 -6.70 16.19
CA GLU A 102 11.58 -7.83 16.72
C GLU A 102 10.09 -7.65 16.46
N TYR A 103 9.55 -6.47 16.77
CA TYR A 103 8.15 -6.14 16.51
C TYR A 103 7.84 -6.24 15.00
N THR A 104 8.74 -5.71 14.17
CA THR A 104 8.62 -5.77 12.71
C THR A 104 8.59 -7.22 12.22
N GLY A 105 9.50 -8.07 12.69
CA GLY A 105 9.53 -9.50 12.37
C GLY A 105 8.27 -10.23 12.83
N ASN A 106 7.83 -9.97 14.05
CA ASN A 106 6.65 -10.61 14.63
C ASN A 106 5.35 -10.26 13.90
N VAL A 107 5.11 -8.98 13.63
CA VAL A 107 3.87 -8.50 13.00
C VAL A 107 3.88 -8.75 11.49
N THR A 108 4.98 -8.43 10.80
CA THR A 108 5.05 -8.48 9.33
C THR A 108 5.37 -9.89 8.82
N GLY A 109 6.33 -10.58 9.44
CA GLY A 109 6.73 -11.93 9.05
C GLY A 109 5.81 -12.99 9.64
N LEU A 110 5.85 -13.18 10.95
CA LEU A 110 5.05 -14.21 11.63
C LEU A 110 3.54 -13.96 11.55
N GLY A 111 3.10 -12.69 11.44
CA GLY A 111 1.69 -12.35 11.20
C GLY A 111 1.15 -13.01 9.94
N THR A 112 1.93 -13.02 8.85
CA THR A 112 1.58 -13.74 7.61
C THR A 112 1.40 -15.24 7.86
N THR A 113 2.32 -15.88 8.58
CA THR A 113 2.22 -17.31 8.93
C THR A 113 0.97 -17.62 9.74
N ARG A 114 0.62 -16.76 10.71
CA ARG A 114 -0.59 -16.93 11.53
C ARG A 114 -1.87 -16.92 10.68
N ILE A 115 -1.96 -16.01 9.72
CA ILE A 115 -3.11 -15.96 8.81
C ILE A 115 -3.15 -17.18 7.88
N LEU A 116 -2.02 -17.56 7.30
CA LEU A 116 -1.93 -18.76 6.46
C LEU A 116 -2.34 -20.03 7.23
N GLU A 117 -1.90 -20.18 8.48
CA GLU A 117 -2.31 -21.29 9.35
C GLU A 117 -3.80 -21.26 9.69
N ALA A 118 -4.35 -20.07 9.96
CA ALA A 118 -5.78 -19.92 10.21
C ALA A 118 -6.61 -20.32 8.98
N ILE A 119 -6.19 -19.90 7.78
CA ILE A 119 -6.81 -20.30 6.51
C ILE A 119 -6.73 -21.81 6.33
N ARG A 120 -5.54 -22.40 6.43
CA ARG A 120 -5.31 -23.84 6.25
C ARG A 120 -6.18 -24.69 7.18
N ARG A 121 -6.39 -24.24 8.42
CA ARG A 121 -7.25 -24.94 9.41
C ARG A 121 -8.73 -24.69 9.20
N SER A 122 -9.10 -23.61 8.54
CA SER A 122 -10.50 -23.25 8.28
C SER A 122 -11.02 -23.85 6.98
N SER A 123 -10.41 -23.51 5.85
CA SER A 123 -10.81 -24.01 4.53
C SER A 123 -9.73 -23.74 3.47
N ASN A 124 -9.42 -24.74 2.66
CA ASN A 124 -8.49 -24.59 1.52
C ASN A 124 -9.11 -23.83 0.31
N SER A 125 -10.39 -23.49 0.34
CA SER A 125 -11.04 -22.73 -0.74
C SER A 125 -10.81 -21.24 -0.66
N ILE A 126 -10.33 -20.72 0.47
CA ILE A 126 -10.04 -19.29 0.67
C ILE A 126 -8.85 -18.89 -0.19
N ARG A 127 -9.03 -17.84 -0.99
CA ARG A 127 -7.95 -17.24 -1.80
C ARG A 127 -7.22 -16.20 -0.96
N PHE A 128 -5.90 -16.28 -0.94
CA PHE A 128 -5.05 -15.41 -0.11
C PHE A 128 -4.12 -14.55 -0.95
N TYR A 129 -4.15 -13.25 -0.71
CA TYR A 129 -3.22 -12.26 -1.26
C TYR A 129 -2.28 -11.74 -0.18
N GLN A 130 -0.97 -11.77 -0.45
CA GLN A 130 0.09 -11.18 0.35
C GLN A 130 0.61 -9.90 -0.29
N ALA A 131 0.57 -8.79 0.43
CA ALA A 131 1.32 -7.61 0.06
C ALA A 131 2.82 -7.82 0.34
N SER A 132 3.54 -8.26 -0.67
CA SER A 132 5.00 -8.29 -0.70
C SER A 132 5.56 -6.91 -1.07
N SER A 133 6.87 -6.76 -1.22
CA SER A 133 7.49 -5.44 -1.36
C SER A 133 8.73 -5.48 -2.25
N SER A 134 8.92 -4.46 -3.07
CA SER A 134 10.16 -4.24 -3.83
C SER A 134 11.40 -4.06 -2.94
N GLU A 135 11.24 -3.65 -1.69
CA GLU A 135 12.34 -3.56 -0.70
C GLU A 135 13.02 -4.93 -0.46
N MET A 136 12.36 -6.05 -0.78
CA MET A 136 12.95 -7.39 -0.73
C MET A 136 14.14 -7.54 -1.68
N PHE A 137 14.10 -6.90 -2.84
CA PHE A 137 15.18 -6.93 -3.82
C PHE A 137 16.46 -6.26 -3.31
N GLY A 138 16.33 -5.20 -2.51
CA GLY A 138 17.45 -4.54 -1.84
C GLY A 138 18.54 -4.07 -2.80
N GLY A 139 19.74 -4.64 -2.68
CA GLY A 139 20.92 -4.20 -3.43
C GLY A 139 21.10 -4.84 -4.82
N ILE A 140 20.10 -5.50 -5.38
CA ILE A 140 20.18 -6.11 -6.72
C ILE A 140 20.02 -5.05 -7.82
N ASN A 141 20.82 -5.18 -8.88
CA ASN A 141 20.72 -4.30 -10.04
C ASN A 141 19.33 -4.38 -10.71
N PRO A 142 18.74 -3.23 -11.09
CA PRO A 142 17.46 -3.17 -11.80
C PRO A 142 17.62 -3.56 -13.30
N PRO A 143 16.49 -3.82 -14.00
CA PRO A 143 15.14 -3.94 -13.48
C PRO A 143 14.89 -5.26 -12.74
N GLN A 144 13.99 -5.24 -11.74
CA GLN A 144 13.68 -6.40 -10.94
C GLN A 144 12.32 -7.02 -11.35
N ASN A 145 12.28 -8.36 -11.44
CA ASN A 145 11.09 -9.15 -11.74
C ASN A 145 10.94 -10.35 -10.79
N GLU A 146 9.96 -11.21 -11.04
CA GLU A 146 9.63 -12.35 -10.18
C GLU A 146 10.75 -13.41 -10.08
N GLY A 147 11.68 -13.44 -11.02
CA GLY A 147 12.87 -14.32 -11.01
C GLY A 147 14.10 -13.71 -10.35
N THR A 148 14.05 -12.43 -9.98
CA THR A 148 15.17 -11.73 -9.36
C THR A 148 15.36 -12.18 -7.91
N CYS A 149 16.59 -12.48 -7.49
CA CYS A 149 16.92 -12.85 -6.12
C CYS A 149 16.64 -11.69 -5.14
N PHE A 150 16.34 -12.04 -3.88
CA PHE A 150 16.17 -11.07 -2.81
C PHE A 150 17.47 -10.86 -2.02
N ILE A 151 17.87 -9.59 -1.85
CA ILE A 151 19.00 -9.17 -1.00
C ILE A 151 18.51 -8.03 -0.08
N PRO A 152 17.68 -8.34 0.94
CA PRO A 152 17.04 -7.34 1.78
C PRO A 152 18.06 -6.48 2.54
N ARG A 153 17.74 -5.17 2.67
CA ARG A 153 18.62 -4.17 3.30
C ARG A 153 17.98 -3.52 4.54
N SER A 154 16.92 -4.13 5.08
CA SER A 154 16.27 -3.64 6.31
C SER A 154 15.57 -4.77 7.04
N PRO A 155 15.31 -4.66 8.37
CA PRO A 155 14.49 -5.62 9.09
C PRO A 155 13.09 -5.79 8.50
N TYR A 156 12.50 -4.70 7.98
CA TYR A 156 11.24 -4.75 7.23
C TYR A 156 11.35 -5.65 5.98
N ALA A 157 12.37 -5.43 5.17
CA ALA A 157 12.59 -6.23 3.96
C ALA A 157 12.84 -7.71 4.29
N CYS A 158 13.63 -8.02 5.34
CA CYS A 158 13.82 -9.39 5.82
C CYS A 158 12.51 -10.06 6.23
N ALA A 159 11.65 -9.35 6.97
CA ALA A 159 10.33 -9.83 7.36
C ALA A 159 9.42 -10.10 6.15
N LYS A 160 9.47 -9.24 5.12
CA LYS A 160 8.74 -9.43 3.87
C LYS A 160 9.26 -10.59 3.04
N VAL A 161 10.58 -10.83 3.01
CA VAL A 161 11.17 -12.03 2.38
C VAL A 161 10.68 -13.30 3.05
N TYR A 162 10.69 -13.34 4.40
CA TYR A 162 10.13 -14.47 5.14
C TYR A 162 8.66 -14.69 4.76
N ALA A 163 7.82 -13.66 4.81
CA ALA A 163 6.41 -13.73 4.47
C ALA A 163 6.19 -14.24 3.04
N HIS A 164 6.95 -13.73 2.06
CA HIS A 164 6.90 -14.15 0.66
C HIS A 164 7.16 -15.66 0.50
N TRP A 165 8.22 -16.17 1.14
CA TRP A 165 8.55 -17.59 1.05
C TRP A 165 7.56 -18.48 1.78
N MET A 166 6.95 -18.01 2.88
CA MET A 166 5.87 -18.72 3.55
C MET A 166 4.65 -18.86 2.63
N VAL A 167 4.28 -17.82 1.90
CA VAL A 167 3.19 -17.89 0.89
C VAL A 167 3.47 -18.95 -0.17
N LYS A 168 4.68 -18.97 -0.73
CA LYS A 168 5.10 -20.00 -1.70
C LYS A 168 5.04 -21.40 -1.08
N ASN A 169 5.55 -21.56 0.12
CA ASN A 169 5.55 -22.84 0.82
C ASN A 169 4.12 -23.36 1.05
N TYR A 170 3.18 -22.49 1.47
CA TYR A 170 1.79 -22.88 1.69
C TYR A 170 1.05 -23.17 0.37
N ARG A 171 1.38 -22.46 -0.70
CA ARG A 171 0.87 -22.76 -2.04
C ARG A 171 1.32 -24.14 -2.52
N GLU A 172 2.60 -24.46 -2.38
CA GLU A 172 3.20 -25.70 -2.88
C GLU A 172 2.94 -26.89 -1.93
N GLY A 173 3.09 -26.69 -0.63
CA GLY A 173 2.98 -27.78 0.37
C GLY A 173 1.56 -28.12 0.79
N TYR A 174 0.64 -27.16 0.77
CA TYR A 174 -0.75 -27.34 1.21
C TYR A 174 -1.80 -27.07 0.13
N ASN A 175 -1.37 -26.79 -1.10
CA ASN A 175 -2.25 -26.51 -2.23
C ASN A 175 -3.22 -25.33 -1.97
N LEU A 176 -2.80 -24.32 -1.20
CA LEU A 176 -3.57 -23.11 -1.00
C LEU A 176 -3.51 -22.20 -2.23
N PHE A 177 -4.64 -21.58 -2.58
CA PHE A 177 -4.61 -20.49 -3.56
C PHE A 177 -4.01 -19.24 -2.90
N ALA A 178 -2.68 -19.13 -2.91
CA ALA A 178 -1.96 -18.05 -2.25
C ALA A 178 -1.02 -17.35 -3.24
N VAL A 179 -1.12 -16.03 -3.34
CA VAL A 179 -0.37 -15.18 -4.28
C VAL A 179 0.43 -14.12 -3.56
N ASN A 180 1.59 -13.75 -4.13
CA ASN A 180 2.36 -12.59 -3.70
C ASN A 180 2.26 -11.47 -4.73
N GLY A 181 1.84 -10.27 -4.32
CA GLY A 181 2.03 -9.05 -5.10
C GLY A 181 3.31 -8.35 -4.65
N ILE A 182 4.37 -8.40 -5.46
CA ILE A 182 5.64 -7.71 -5.20
C ILE A 182 5.47 -6.27 -5.66
N LEU A 183 4.94 -5.44 -4.76
CA LEU A 183 4.58 -4.08 -5.09
C LEU A 183 5.78 -3.15 -4.99
N PHE A 184 6.00 -2.38 -6.04
CA PHE A 184 6.87 -1.21 -6.01
C PHE A 184 6.16 -0.06 -5.30
N ASN A 185 6.87 1.03 -5.05
CA ASN A 185 6.29 2.14 -4.32
C ASN A 185 5.03 2.67 -5.02
N HIS A 186 3.97 2.87 -4.28
CA HIS A 186 2.72 3.40 -4.81
C HIS A 186 2.12 4.38 -3.81
N GLU A 187 1.72 5.49 -4.35
CA GLU A 187 1.43 6.70 -3.60
C GLU A 187 0.02 7.19 -3.91
N SER A 188 -0.50 8.00 -3.02
CA SER A 188 -1.77 8.69 -3.20
C SER A 188 -1.95 9.78 -2.14
N PRO A 189 -3.02 10.58 -2.23
CA PRO A 189 -3.44 11.46 -1.13
C PRO A 189 -3.70 10.76 0.21
N ARG A 190 -3.91 9.43 0.21
CA ARG A 190 -4.09 8.63 1.44
C ARG A 190 -2.81 8.00 1.96
N ARG A 191 -1.65 8.29 1.34
CA ARG A 191 -0.35 7.80 1.85
C ARG A 191 -0.13 8.25 3.29
N GLY A 192 0.56 7.42 4.07
CA GLY A 192 0.98 7.79 5.43
C GLY A 192 1.86 9.05 5.43
N GLU A 193 1.60 9.98 6.32
CA GLU A 193 2.17 11.33 6.32
C GLU A 193 3.69 11.38 6.55
N THR A 194 4.26 10.30 7.11
CA THR A 194 5.70 10.16 7.38
C THR A 194 6.49 9.61 6.18
N PHE A 195 5.81 9.11 5.14
CA PHE A 195 6.47 8.67 3.90
C PHE A 195 6.89 9.87 3.06
N VAL A 196 8.05 9.77 2.40
CA VAL A 196 8.76 10.89 1.80
C VAL A 196 7.90 11.69 0.81
N THR A 197 7.16 11.05 -0.06
CA THR A 197 6.28 11.69 -1.05
C THR A 197 5.21 12.54 -0.38
N ARG A 198 4.47 11.94 0.57
CA ARG A 198 3.43 12.64 1.31
C ARG A 198 4.00 13.70 2.26
N LYS A 199 5.17 13.45 2.83
CA LYS A 199 5.89 14.44 3.63
C LYS A 199 6.23 15.68 2.81
N ILE A 200 6.63 15.52 1.54
CA ILE A 200 6.90 16.62 0.63
C ILE A 200 5.61 17.39 0.35
N THR A 201 4.56 16.73 -0.15
CA THR A 201 3.34 17.41 -0.58
C THR A 201 2.63 18.14 0.57
N ARG A 202 2.54 17.51 1.75
CA ARG A 202 2.03 18.16 2.96
C ARG A 202 2.93 19.27 3.48
N GLY A 203 4.24 19.08 3.39
CA GLY A 203 5.21 20.10 3.78
C GLY A 203 5.06 21.37 2.97
N LEU A 204 4.92 21.25 1.65
CA LEU A 204 4.67 22.39 0.75
C LEU A 204 3.32 23.05 1.07
N ALA A 205 2.25 22.30 1.22
CA ALA A 205 0.95 22.84 1.62
C ALA A 205 1.04 23.57 2.99
N GLY A 206 1.81 23.05 3.94
CA GLY A 206 2.06 23.68 5.24
C GLY A 206 2.82 25.02 5.12
N ILE A 207 3.77 25.12 4.21
CA ILE A 207 4.51 26.37 3.94
C ILE A 207 3.57 27.42 3.34
N PHE A 208 2.77 27.06 2.33
CA PHE A 208 1.78 27.97 1.73
C PHE A 208 0.71 28.42 2.74
N ALA A 209 0.27 27.52 3.60
CA ALA A 209 -0.66 27.83 4.68
C ALA A 209 -0.02 28.59 5.85
N LYS A 210 1.28 28.94 5.78
CA LYS A 210 2.07 29.62 6.81
C LYS A 210 2.09 28.90 8.17
N LYS A 211 1.87 27.59 8.17
CA LYS A 211 1.93 26.73 9.37
C LYS A 211 3.36 26.31 9.71
N THR A 212 4.20 26.16 8.68
CA THR A 212 5.61 25.81 8.80
C THR A 212 6.44 26.68 7.88
N ARG A 213 7.73 26.92 8.22
CA ARG A 213 8.66 27.68 7.39
C ARG A 213 9.54 26.75 6.55
N TYR A 214 9.90 25.59 7.08
CA TYR A 214 10.86 24.68 6.47
C TYR A 214 10.32 23.25 6.36
N LEU A 215 10.71 22.60 5.27
CA LEU A 215 10.56 21.17 5.06
C LEU A 215 11.93 20.50 5.27
N TYR A 216 12.02 19.54 6.19
CA TYR A 216 13.26 18.81 6.47
C TYR A 216 13.22 17.44 5.80
N LEU A 217 14.23 17.11 5.00
CA LEU A 217 14.35 15.87 4.26
C LEU A 217 15.69 15.19 4.53
N GLY A 218 15.79 13.89 4.22
CA GLY A 218 17.02 13.10 4.26
C GLY A 218 17.65 12.96 2.88
N ASN A 219 17.94 11.69 2.48
CA ASN A 219 18.56 11.38 1.19
C ASN A 219 17.63 11.74 0.01
N LEU A 220 18.08 12.64 -0.85
CA LEU A 220 17.36 13.05 -2.06
C LEU A 220 17.72 12.20 -3.30
N ASP A 221 18.79 11.43 -3.25
CA ASP A 221 19.33 10.78 -4.44
C ASP A 221 18.81 9.34 -4.59
N ALA A 222 18.16 8.79 -3.56
CA ALA A 222 17.50 7.50 -3.63
C ALA A 222 16.40 7.51 -4.71
N LYS A 223 16.43 6.49 -5.58
CA LYS A 223 15.52 6.36 -6.73
C LYS A 223 14.48 5.27 -6.50
N ARG A 224 13.22 5.56 -6.81
CA ARG A 224 12.10 4.63 -6.67
C ARG A 224 11.21 4.67 -7.89
N ASP A 225 10.61 3.54 -8.17
CA ASP A 225 9.50 3.40 -9.10
C ASP A 225 8.22 3.73 -8.31
N TRP A 226 7.56 4.84 -8.64
CA TRP A 226 6.36 5.32 -7.96
C TRP A 226 5.13 5.24 -8.86
N GLY A 227 4.13 4.46 -8.45
CA GLY A 227 2.83 4.39 -9.12
C GLY A 227 1.69 4.97 -8.28
N TYR A 228 0.47 4.88 -8.80
CA TYR A 228 -0.73 5.39 -8.15
C TYR A 228 -1.51 4.26 -7.47
N SER A 229 -1.74 4.39 -6.15
CA SER A 229 -2.28 3.32 -5.30
C SER A 229 -3.62 2.70 -5.79
N PRO A 230 -4.63 3.45 -6.26
CA PRO A 230 -5.85 2.86 -6.79
C PRO A 230 -5.62 1.84 -7.93
N GLU A 231 -4.64 2.05 -8.79
CA GLU A 231 -4.30 1.12 -9.86
C GLU A 231 -3.68 -0.18 -9.31
N TYR A 232 -2.87 -0.07 -8.25
CA TYR A 232 -2.27 -1.23 -7.57
C TYR A 232 -3.32 -2.09 -6.85
N VAL A 233 -4.33 -1.45 -6.28
CA VAL A 233 -5.48 -2.14 -5.66
C VAL A 233 -6.24 -2.99 -6.69
N GLU A 234 -6.42 -2.51 -7.90
CA GLU A 234 -7.01 -3.31 -8.98
C GLU A 234 -6.14 -4.53 -9.34
N ALA A 235 -4.81 -4.38 -9.32
CA ALA A 235 -3.90 -5.51 -9.52
C ALA A 235 -4.03 -6.56 -8.42
N MET A 236 -4.14 -6.16 -7.15
CA MET A 236 -4.34 -7.07 -6.01
C MET A 236 -5.57 -7.95 -6.23
N TRP A 237 -6.69 -7.34 -6.62
CA TRP A 237 -7.93 -8.08 -6.90
C TRP A 237 -7.76 -9.00 -8.12
N LYS A 238 -7.18 -8.52 -9.22
CA LYS A 238 -6.96 -9.33 -10.44
C LYS A 238 -6.12 -10.58 -10.17
N MET A 239 -5.12 -10.50 -9.26
CA MET A 239 -4.32 -11.65 -8.86
C MET A 239 -5.17 -12.76 -8.21
N LEU A 240 -6.14 -12.39 -7.36
CA LEU A 240 -7.04 -13.36 -6.75
C LEU A 240 -8.13 -13.86 -7.71
N GLN A 241 -8.36 -13.20 -8.85
CA GLN A 241 -9.26 -13.72 -9.90
C GLN A 241 -8.55 -14.61 -10.93
N ALA A 242 -7.23 -14.75 -10.85
CA ALA A 242 -6.46 -15.60 -11.76
C ALA A 242 -6.89 -17.09 -11.65
N LYS A 243 -6.64 -17.87 -12.71
CA LYS A 243 -6.95 -19.30 -12.71
C LYS A 243 -6.02 -20.11 -11.79
N THR A 244 -4.77 -19.72 -11.73
CA THR A 244 -3.72 -20.35 -10.92
C THR A 244 -3.01 -19.31 -10.06
N PRO A 245 -2.65 -19.66 -8.81
CA PRO A 245 -1.91 -18.75 -7.94
C PRO A 245 -0.47 -18.59 -8.44
N ASP A 246 0.03 -17.35 -8.40
CA ASP A 246 1.42 -17.05 -8.78
C ASP A 246 1.90 -15.76 -8.09
N ASP A 247 3.16 -15.39 -8.30
CA ASP A 247 3.75 -14.15 -7.81
C ASP A 247 3.81 -13.13 -8.96
N PHE A 248 3.54 -11.85 -8.66
CA PHE A 248 3.52 -10.78 -9.66
C PHE A 248 4.25 -9.54 -9.16
N VAL A 249 5.17 -9.02 -9.98
CA VAL A 249 5.73 -7.68 -9.82
C VAL A 249 4.75 -6.65 -10.37
N ILE A 250 4.49 -5.63 -9.56
CA ILE A 250 3.62 -4.50 -9.91
C ILE A 250 4.40 -3.20 -9.73
N GLY A 251 4.56 -2.46 -10.80
CA GLY A 251 5.28 -1.19 -10.83
C GLY A 251 5.10 -0.49 -12.17
N THR A 252 5.67 0.69 -12.31
CA THR A 252 5.53 1.52 -13.52
C THR A 252 6.60 1.24 -14.56
N GLY A 253 7.75 0.68 -14.15
CA GLY A 253 8.92 0.52 -15.00
C GLY A 253 9.73 1.81 -15.20
N GLU A 254 9.36 2.89 -14.50
CA GLU A 254 10.05 4.18 -14.49
C GLU A 254 10.58 4.45 -13.09
N THR A 255 11.77 5.03 -12.95
CA THR A 255 12.34 5.38 -11.65
C THR A 255 12.72 6.85 -11.60
N HIS A 256 12.43 7.47 -10.46
CA HIS A 256 12.71 8.88 -10.20
C HIS A 256 13.36 9.05 -8.83
N SER A 257 14.20 10.06 -8.67
CA SER A 257 14.79 10.38 -7.37
C SER A 257 13.82 11.17 -6.48
N VAL A 258 14.07 11.17 -5.19
CA VAL A 258 13.37 12.05 -4.25
C VAL A 258 13.57 13.51 -4.63
N ARG A 259 14.74 13.84 -5.18
CA ARG A 259 15.07 15.18 -5.71
C ARG A 259 14.13 15.57 -6.85
N GLU A 260 13.97 14.71 -7.86
CA GLU A 260 13.04 14.94 -8.98
C GLU A 260 11.60 15.11 -8.51
N PHE A 261 11.17 14.32 -7.51
CA PHE A 261 9.85 14.49 -6.90
C PHE A 261 9.68 15.86 -6.26
N LEU A 262 10.68 16.30 -5.48
CA LEU A 262 10.67 17.58 -4.80
C LEU A 262 10.70 18.76 -5.80
N GLU A 263 11.56 18.69 -6.80
CA GLU A 263 11.68 19.71 -7.86
C GLU A 263 10.39 19.85 -8.66
N THR A 264 9.79 18.72 -9.06
CA THR A 264 8.49 18.69 -9.76
C THR A 264 7.40 19.29 -8.89
N ALA A 265 7.36 18.93 -7.59
CA ALA A 265 6.38 19.43 -6.65
C ALA A 265 6.52 20.94 -6.41
N CYS A 266 7.76 21.43 -6.20
CA CYS A 266 8.04 22.85 -5.99
C CYS A 266 7.72 23.69 -7.25
N SER A 267 8.12 23.20 -8.42
CA SER A 267 7.81 23.86 -9.72
C SER A 267 6.31 23.97 -9.96
N TYR A 268 5.54 22.93 -9.60
CA TYR A 268 4.09 22.91 -9.79
C TYR A 268 3.35 23.99 -8.99
N VAL A 269 3.91 24.39 -7.84
CA VAL A 269 3.31 25.40 -6.94
C VAL A 269 4.09 26.72 -6.89
N ASP A 270 5.08 26.90 -7.79
CA ASP A 270 5.94 28.10 -7.86
C ASP A 270 6.61 28.44 -6.52
N LEU A 271 7.27 27.45 -5.90
CA LEU A 271 7.99 27.62 -4.64
C LEU A 271 9.50 27.46 -4.83
N ASP A 272 10.29 28.41 -4.32
CA ASP A 272 11.75 28.30 -4.30
C ASP A 272 12.20 27.27 -3.26
N MET A 273 12.70 26.14 -3.74
CA MET A 273 13.20 25.05 -2.92
C MET A 273 14.34 25.49 -2.00
N THR A 274 15.21 26.41 -2.46
CA THR A 274 16.41 26.84 -1.72
C THR A 274 16.07 27.60 -0.44
N GLU A 275 14.97 28.31 -0.43
CA GLU A 275 14.50 29.08 0.72
C GLU A 275 13.86 28.19 1.79
N HIS A 276 13.19 27.10 1.40
CA HIS A 276 12.29 26.36 2.26
C HIS A 276 12.71 24.92 2.61
N VAL A 277 13.63 24.31 1.83
CA VAL A 277 14.05 22.93 2.11
C VAL A 277 15.35 22.91 2.90
N ARG A 278 15.42 22.02 3.88
CA ARG A 278 16.60 21.79 4.74
C ARG A 278 16.88 20.30 4.83
N PHE A 279 18.12 19.94 5.04
CA PHE A 279 18.57 18.56 5.20
C PHE A 279 18.81 18.23 6.65
N ASP A 280 18.46 16.99 7.07
CA ASP A 280 18.69 16.51 8.42
C ASP A 280 19.08 15.03 8.36
N GLU A 281 20.30 14.74 8.84
CA GLU A 281 20.89 13.38 8.81
C GLU A 281 20.09 12.34 9.58
N LYS A 282 19.30 12.75 10.57
CA LYS A 282 18.43 11.82 11.33
C LYS A 282 17.40 11.06 10.47
N TYR A 283 17.13 11.56 9.26
CA TYR A 283 16.22 10.90 8.31
C TYR A 283 16.93 9.89 7.39
N PHE A 284 18.26 9.78 7.46
CA PHE A 284 18.99 8.74 6.73
C PHE A 284 18.73 7.37 7.33
N ARG A 285 18.74 6.36 6.49
CA ARG A 285 18.64 4.96 6.91
C ARG A 285 20.04 4.41 7.19
N PRO A 286 20.20 3.47 8.14
CA PRO A 286 21.50 2.80 8.38
C PRO A 286 22.04 2.07 7.15
N THR A 287 21.14 1.49 6.35
CA THR A 287 21.44 0.94 5.02
C THR A 287 20.38 1.41 4.04
N GLU A 288 20.80 1.80 2.84
CA GLU A 288 19.89 2.33 1.80
C GLU A 288 19.81 1.37 0.60
N VAL A 289 18.74 1.49 -0.12
CA VAL A 289 18.54 0.88 -1.44
C VAL A 289 18.58 2.02 -2.45
N ASP A 290 19.57 2.02 -3.32
CA ASP A 290 19.83 3.15 -4.21
C ASP A 290 18.80 3.25 -5.32
N VAL A 291 18.47 2.15 -6.01
CA VAL A 291 17.59 2.13 -7.18
C VAL A 291 16.66 0.91 -7.17
N LEU A 292 15.38 1.17 -7.39
CA LEU A 292 14.38 0.15 -7.66
C LEU A 292 13.61 0.50 -8.95
N ILE A 293 13.49 -0.47 -9.89
CA ILE A 293 12.74 -0.34 -11.14
C ILE A 293 12.05 -1.66 -11.42
N ALA A 294 10.73 -1.64 -11.59
CA ALA A 294 9.94 -2.83 -11.88
C ALA A 294 10.08 -3.29 -13.34
N ASP A 295 10.20 -4.61 -13.54
CA ASP A 295 9.77 -5.25 -14.78
C ASP A 295 8.41 -5.93 -14.51
N ALA A 296 7.33 -5.21 -14.78
CA ALA A 296 5.95 -5.67 -14.60
C ALA A 296 5.39 -6.39 -15.84
N GLY A 297 6.24 -6.86 -16.75
CA GLY A 297 5.84 -7.51 -17.99
C GLY A 297 4.94 -8.74 -17.80
N LYS A 298 5.12 -9.50 -16.71
CA LYS A 298 4.26 -10.64 -16.35
C LYS A 298 2.83 -10.18 -16.00
N ALA A 299 2.69 -9.15 -15.19
CA ALA A 299 1.39 -8.58 -14.82
C ALA A 299 0.65 -8.03 -16.06
N ALA A 300 1.34 -7.34 -16.96
CA ALA A 300 0.76 -6.86 -18.21
C ALA A 300 0.21 -8.01 -19.07
N ARG A 301 0.95 -9.09 -19.22
CA ARG A 301 0.53 -10.25 -20.04
C ARG A 301 -0.59 -11.07 -19.39
N MET A 302 -0.46 -11.42 -18.11
CA MET A 302 -1.34 -12.38 -17.44
C MET A 302 -2.56 -11.72 -16.77
N LEU A 303 -2.39 -10.54 -16.17
CA LEU A 303 -3.46 -9.85 -15.47
C LEU A 303 -4.11 -8.76 -16.32
N LYS A 304 -3.56 -8.46 -17.51
CA LYS A 304 -3.97 -7.31 -18.34
C LYS A 304 -3.98 -6.03 -17.50
N TRP A 305 -2.89 -5.83 -16.76
CA TRP A 305 -2.70 -4.68 -15.91
C TRP A 305 -1.49 -3.86 -16.38
N THR A 306 -1.70 -2.56 -16.54
CA THR A 306 -0.67 -1.57 -16.84
C THR A 306 -1.03 -0.26 -16.16
N PRO A 307 -0.05 0.46 -15.56
CA PRO A 307 -0.32 1.75 -14.92
C PRO A 307 -0.61 2.83 -15.97
N GLN A 308 -1.54 3.72 -15.64
CA GLN A 308 -1.94 4.84 -16.50
C GLN A 308 -1.37 6.17 -16.01
N ILE A 309 -1.26 6.32 -14.67
CA ILE A 309 -0.72 7.56 -14.06
C ILE A 309 0.79 7.57 -14.18
N LYS A 310 1.30 8.66 -14.74
CA LYS A 310 2.73 8.95 -14.87
C LYS A 310 3.24 9.71 -13.66
N PHE A 311 4.58 9.72 -13.48
CA PHE A 311 5.23 10.32 -12.33
C PHE A 311 4.80 11.77 -12.06
N GLU A 312 4.89 12.66 -13.04
CA GLU A 312 4.50 14.07 -12.88
C GLU A 312 3.02 14.23 -12.55
N GLU A 313 2.17 13.40 -13.15
CA GLU A 313 0.73 13.37 -12.85
C GLU A 313 0.45 12.98 -11.41
N LEU A 314 1.18 11.96 -10.90
CA LEU A 314 1.09 11.52 -9.50
C LEU A 314 1.45 12.66 -8.54
N VAL A 315 2.54 13.39 -8.81
CA VAL A 315 2.96 14.53 -8.00
C VAL A 315 1.85 15.60 -7.94
N LYS A 316 1.26 15.95 -9.08
CA LYS A 316 0.18 16.95 -9.18
C LYS A 316 -1.07 16.50 -8.41
N ILE A 317 -1.46 15.24 -8.55
CA ILE A 317 -2.61 14.66 -7.83
C ILE A 317 -2.42 14.78 -6.31
N MET A 318 -1.24 14.44 -5.82
CA MET A 318 -0.95 14.48 -4.39
C MET A 318 -0.90 15.92 -3.86
N ILE A 319 -0.32 16.84 -4.62
CA ILE A 319 -0.26 18.27 -4.25
C ILE A 319 -1.66 18.86 -4.18
N ASP A 320 -2.49 18.68 -5.21
CA ASP A 320 -3.85 19.25 -5.24
C ASP A 320 -4.67 18.80 -4.03
N ALA A 321 -4.56 17.52 -3.67
CA ALA A 321 -5.26 16.99 -2.51
C ALA A 321 -4.77 17.59 -1.18
N ASP A 322 -3.44 17.71 -0.98
CA ASP A 322 -2.88 18.25 0.26
C ASP A 322 -3.09 19.76 0.41
N PHE A 323 -3.09 20.51 -0.70
CA PHE A 323 -3.47 21.92 -0.70
C PHE A 323 -4.91 22.09 -0.25
N ARG A 324 -5.84 21.33 -0.84
CA ARG A 324 -7.25 21.34 -0.45
C ARG A 324 -7.45 20.95 1.03
N ALA A 325 -6.78 19.89 1.49
CA ALA A 325 -6.82 19.46 2.88
C ALA A 325 -6.27 20.53 3.86
N SER A 326 -5.41 21.42 3.37
CA SER A 326 -4.85 22.54 4.15
C SER A 326 -5.69 23.83 4.08
N GLY A 327 -6.83 23.81 3.37
CA GLY A 327 -7.71 24.97 3.16
C GLY A 327 -7.20 25.94 2.08
N LEU A 328 -6.26 25.49 1.23
CA LEU A 328 -5.73 26.25 0.11
C LEU A 328 -6.48 25.90 -1.19
N ILE A 329 -6.45 26.83 -2.14
CA ILE A 329 -6.93 26.58 -3.50
C ILE A 329 -5.81 25.84 -4.24
N PRO A 330 -6.02 24.60 -4.72
CA PRO A 330 -5.00 23.87 -5.46
C PRO A 330 -4.83 24.44 -6.88
N PRO A 331 -3.68 24.22 -7.56
CA PRO A 331 -3.52 24.54 -8.98
C PRO A 331 -4.57 23.86 -9.89
N GLY A 332 -4.97 22.60 -9.58
CA GLY A 332 -6.11 21.91 -10.17
C GLY A 332 -5.82 20.96 -11.33
N GLU A 333 -4.58 20.90 -11.82
CA GLU A 333 -4.22 19.96 -12.89
C GLU A 333 -4.31 18.50 -12.45
N GLY A 334 -3.95 18.18 -11.19
CA GLY A 334 -4.07 16.85 -10.64
C GLY A 334 -5.53 16.35 -10.60
N ASP A 335 -6.46 17.22 -10.21
CA ASP A 335 -7.90 16.92 -10.24
C ASP A 335 -8.41 16.70 -11.67
N ALA A 336 -7.93 17.49 -12.63
CA ALA A 336 -8.27 17.34 -14.04
C ALA A 336 -7.76 16.01 -14.62
N ILE A 337 -6.55 15.60 -14.25
CA ILE A 337 -5.97 14.30 -14.64
C ILE A 337 -6.85 13.14 -14.14
N ILE A 338 -7.22 13.14 -12.87
CA ILE A 338 -8.09 12.10 -12.30
C ILE A 338 -9.45 12.07 -13.03
N THR A 339 -10.06 13.22 -13.25
CA THR A 339 -11.36 13.30 -13.95
C THR A 339 -11.27 12.76 -15.38
N LYS A 340 -10.17 13.05 -16.09
CA LYS A 340 -9.94 12.60 -17.46
C LYS A 340 -9.65 11.11 -17.57
N LYS A 341 -8.74 10.58 -16.72
CA LYS A 341 -8.28 9.19 -16.80
C LYS A 341 -9.23 8.20 -16.12
N PHE A 342 -9.91 8.63 -15.07
CA PHE A 342 -10.85 7.80 -14.29
C PHE A 342 -12.25 8.42 -14.21
N PRO A 343 -12.95 8.64 -15.32
CA PRO A 343 -14.27 9.29 -15.32
C PRO A 343 -15.36 8.50 -14.57
N LYS A 344 -15.15 7.20 -14.40
CA LYS A 344 -16.03 6.28 -13.64
C LYS A 344 -15.30 5.66 -12.45
N ARG A 345 -14.47 6.46 -11.76
CA ARG A 345 -13.72 5.97 -10.62
C ARG A 345 -14.65 5.40 -9.54
N TRP A 346 -14.21 4.33 -8.93
CA TRP A 346 -14.92 3.61 -7.87
C TRP A 346 -14.59 4.16 -6.47
N TRP A 347 -13.55 4.97 -6.34
CA TRP A 347 -13.18 5.61 -5.07
C TRP A 347 -13.75 7.02 -5.00
N THR A 348 -14.05 7.43 -3.78
CA THR A 348 -14.50 8.79 -3.50
C THR A 348 -13.33 9.77 -3.55
N LYS A 349 -13.66 11.05 -3.42
CA LYS A 349 -12.66 12.10 -3.44
C LYS A 349 -11.67 11.94 -2.29
N ASP A 350 -10.41 12.10 -2.63
CA ASP A 350 -9.30 12.11 -1.66
C ASP A 350 -9.23 13.44 -0.90
#